data_738f1a72cc1e9d644d984e17b410b5a2
#
_entry.id   738f1a72cc1e9d644d984e17b410b5a2
#
_cell.length_a   1.000
_cell.length_b   1.000
_cell.length_c   1.000
_cell.angle_alpha   90.00
_cell.angle_beta   90.00
_cell.angle_gamma   90.00
#
_symmetry.space_group_name_H-M   'P 1'
#
loop_
_entity.id
_entity.type
_entity.pdbx_description
1 polymer ?
#
loop_
_entity_poly.entity_id
_entity_poly.type
_entity_poly.pdbx_seq_one_letter_code
_entity_poly.pdbx_strand_id
1 'polypeptide(L)'
;MTMYTVDVYSGSPDSVIRDPHAQGVIVKATQGTGYVNPKCNHQWDLAGQLGKKRALYHYAGGGNPISEAQFFISNIKNYVGQGLLILDWESYQNASWGNTNWARQFVNEVHRLTGVWPLLYVQESAIWQVANCANDCGLWVAKYASMNWNSWTVPNMNVSSGAFKFITGWQYTGGDIDRSIFYLDEAGWDKLANPAGATTPKIEAPKPNPTPTPVNPAPSTSNWVDALGDRWFEEKGTFISNCALHLRWGATVNSSVIAVVPAGTVIKYDAYSRHGGYVWLRQPRGNGQYGYIACRDANTNEAFGTFK
;
A
#
# COMPACT_ATOMS: atom_id res chain seq x y z
N MET A 1 7.43 20.66 18.16
CA MET A 1 6.67 19.74 19.03
C MET A 1 6.96 18.33 18.61
N THR A 2 6.70 17.33 19.47
CA THR A 2 6.93 15.90 19.17
C THR A 2 5.62 15.15 19.29
N MET A 3 5.51 14.01 18.62
CA MET A 3 4.33 13.14 18.65
C MET A 3 4.74 11.73 19.05
N TYR A 4 3.99 11.10 19.93
CA TYR A 4 4.14 9.68 20.25
C TYR A 4 3.28 8.83 19.30
N THR A 5 3.84 7.74 18.83
CA THR A 5 3.14 6.83 17.94
C THR A 5 3.32 5.38 18.33
N VAL A 6 2.44 4.54 17.86
CA VAL A 6 2.58 3.08 17.87
C VAL A 6 2.55 2.57 16.44
N ASP A 7 3.17 1.43 16.21
CA ASP A 7 2.99 0.72 14.96
C ASP A 7 2.35 -0.66 15.16
N VAL A 8 1.58 -1.09 14.17
CA VAL A 8 0.70 -2.24 14.28
C VAL A 8 0.67 -3.07 12.99
N TYR A 9 0.44 -4.36 13.17
CA TYR A 9 0.25 -5.32 12.08
C TYR A 9 -0.99 -6.21 12.35
N SER A 10 -1.23 -7.23 11.55
CA SER A 10 -2.40 -8.11 11.69
C SER A 10 -2.52 -8.81 13.05
N GLY A 11 -1.39 -9.05 13.75
CA GLY A 11 -1.34 -9.65 15.08
C GLY A 11 -1.65 -8.69 16.22
N SER A 12 -1.54 -7.38 16.00
CA SER A 12 -1.72 -6.37 17.04
C SER A 12 -3.18 -6.27 17.46
N PRO A 13 -3.48 -6.21 18.77
CA PRO A 13 -4.83 -5.97 19.26
C PRO A 13 -5.21 -4.48 19.14
N ASP A 14 -6.50 -4.19 19.05
CA ASP A 14 -7.03 -2.82 18.96
C ASP A 14 -6.68 -1.93 20.17
N SER A 15 -6.36 -2.55 21.33
CA SER A 15 -5.93 -1.83 22.52
C SER A 15 -4.67 -1.01 22.31
N VAL A 16 -3.76 -1.45 21.43
CA VAL A 16 -2.56 -0.70 21.05
C VAL A 16 -2.94 0.61 20.33
N ILE A 17 -3.90 0.54 19.41
CA ILE A 17 -4.40 1.72 18.69
C ILE A 17 -5.14 2.67 19.63
N ARG A 18 -5.83 2.12 20.64
CA ARG A 18 -6.63 2.87 21.63
C ARG A 18 -5.82 3.47 22.76
N ASP A 19 -4.51 3.17 22.84
CA ASP A 19 -3.66 3.74 23.90
C ASP A 19 -3.70 5.28 23.84
N PRO A 20 -4.07 5.96 24.94
CA PRO A 20 -4.26 7.41 24.95
C PRO A 20 -2.96 8.22 24.77
N HIS A 21 -1.81 7.61 25.01
CA HIS A 21 -0.51 8.28 24.78
C HIS A 21 -0.16 8.37 23.30
N ALA A 22 -0.65 7.43 22.48
CA ALA A 22 -0.38 7.42 21.05
C ALA A 22 -1.19 8.50 20.33
N GLN A 23 -0.52 9.48 19.75
CA GLN A 23 -1.11 10.53 18.91
C GLN A 23 -1.16 10.14 17.44
N GLY A 24 -0.36 9.15 17.04
CA GLY A 24 -0.38 8.58 15.70
C GLY A 24 -0.27 7.06 15.70
N VAL A 25 -0.74 6.45 14.61
CA VAL A 25 -0.71 5.00 14.40
C VAL A 25 -0.14 4.70 13.02
N ILE A 26 0.87 3.83 12.98
CA ILE A 26 1.55 3.40 11.76
C ILE A 26 1.10 1.97 11.49
N VAL A 27 0.38 1.74 10.40
CA VAL A 27 -0.30 0.47 10.12
C VAL A 27 0.44 -0.29 9.02
N LYS A 28 0.75 -1.57 9.24
CA LYS A 28 1.22 -2.45 8.17
C LYS A 28 0.17 -2.51 7.07
N ALA A 29 0.54 -2.19 5.84
CA ALA A 29 -0.33 -2.35 4.69
C ALA A 29 0.01 -3.62 3.92
N THR A 30 1.28 -3.76 3.52
CA THR A 30 1.71 -4.83 2.61
C THR A 30 3.10 -5.35 2.97
N GLN A 31 3.47 -6.52 2.40
CA GLN A 31 4.83 -7.06 2.46
C GLN A 31 5.15 -7.80 1.15
N GLY A 32 6.32 -7.54 0.56
CA GLY A 32 6.70 -8.09 -0.73
C GLY A 32 5.62 -7.80 -1.77
N THR A 33 5.36 -8.74 -2.67
CA THR A 33 4.28 -8.64 -3.68
C THR A 33 3.12 -9.60 -3.41
N GLY A 34 3.08 -10.26 -2.25
CA GLY A 34 2.13 -11.35 -1.97
C GLY A 34 1.30 -11.18 -0.70
N TYR A 35 1.63 -10.25 0.19
CA TYR A 35 0.91 -10.09 1.45
C TYR A 35 0.26 -8.72 1.57
N VAL A 36 -1.02 -8.72 1.90
CA VAL A 36 -1.79 -7.55 2.32
C VAL A 36 -2.28 -7.79 3.75
N ASN A 37 -2.07 -6.84 4.64
CA ASN A 37 -2.56 -6.93 6.01
C ASN A 37 -4.11 -6.96 6.02
N PRO A 38 -4.73 -8.07 6.45
CA PRO A 38 -6.19 -8.21 6.42
C PRO A 38 -6.90 -7.24 7.38
N LYS A 39 -6.18 -6.69 8.37
CA LYS A 39 -6.71 -5.70 9.32
C LYS A 39 -6.38 -4.25 8.93
N CYS A 40 -5.66 -4.00 7.82
CA CYS A 40 -5.19 -2.67 7.47
C CYS A 40 -6.30 -1.61 7.49
N ASN A 41 -7.39 -1.86 6.78
CA ASN A 41 -8.52 -0.92 6.72
C ASN A 41 -9.15 -0.69 8.10
N HIS A 42 -9.39 -1.79 8.86
CA HIS A 42 -9.94 -1.69 10.22
C HIS A 42 -9.04 -0.84 11.14
N GLN A 43 -7.73 -1.11 11.13
CA GLN A 43 -6.76 -0.40 11.97
C GLN A 43 -6.63 1.08 11.56
N TRP A 44 -6.64 1.37 10.27
CA TRP A 44 -6.65 2.71 9.72
C TRP A 44 -7.91 3.49 10.12
N ASP A 45 -9.07 2.89 9.97
CA ASP A 45 -10.35 3.51 10.27
C ASP A 45 -10.50 3.76 11.77
N LEU A 46 -10.10 2.79 12.61
CA LEU A 46 -10.10 2.93 14.06
C LEU A 46 -9.21 4.08 14.52
N ALA A 47 -7.98 4.19 13.97
CA ALA A 47 -7.10 5.30 14.27
C ALA A 47 -7.72 6.65 13.87
N GLY A 48 -8.37 6.72 12.71
CA GLY A 48 -9.09 7.91 12.25
C GLY A 48 -10.27 8.30 13.14
N GLN A 49 -11.08 7.33 13.57
CA GLN A 49 -12.19 7.54 14.51
C GLN A 49 -11.73 8.09 15.86
N LEU A 50 -10.51 7.75 16.27
CA LEU A 50 -9.89 8.25 17.49
C LEU A 50 -9.17 9.59 17.31
N GLY A 51 -9.26 10.20 16.12
CA GLY A 51 -8.59 11.48 15.81
C GLY A 51 -7.07 11.40 15.73
N LYS A 52 -6.49 10.20 15.60
CA LYS A 52 -5.04 10.01 15.55
C LYS A 52 -4.49 10.23 14.16
N LYS A 53 -3.26 10.74 14.06
CA LYS A 53 -2.50 10.78 12.80
C LYS A 53 -2.22 9.35 12.33
N ARG A 54 -2.15 9.17 11.01
CA ARG A 54 -2.07 7.84 10.40
C ARG A 54 -0.87 7.72 9.47
N ALA A 55 -0.32 6.54 9.40
CA ALA A 55 0.69 6.19 8.42
C ALA A 55 0.49 4.74 7.94
N LEU A 56 1.02 4.43 6.76
CA LEU A 56 1.01 3.09 6.19
C LEU A 56 2.44 2.67 5.86
N TYR A 57 2.80 1.44 6.20
CA TYR A 57 4.08 0.90 5.84
C TYR A 57 4.02 -0.34 4.93
N HIS A 58 5.01 -0.42 4.08
CA HIS A 58 5.34 -1.60 3.29
C HIS A 58 6.58 -2.26 3.87
N TYR A 59 6.48 -3.52 4.25
CA TYR A 59 7.61 -4.33 4.68
C TYR A 59 8.31 -4.91 3.44
N ALA A 60 9.60 -4.61 3.27
CA ALA A 60 10.37 -5.08 2.12
C ALA A 60 10.52 -6.60 2.10
N GLY A 61 10.07 -7.25 1.05
CA GLY A 61 10.33 -8.67 0.79
C GLY A 61 11.67 -8.94 0.10
N GLY A 62 12.25 -7.89 -0.48
CA GLY A 62 13.52 -7.95 -1.19
C GLY A 62 13.43 -8.56 -2.59
N GLY A 63 12.25 -8.61 -3.17
CA GLY A 63 12.02 -8.94 -4.57
C GLY A 63 12.37 -7.77 -5.50
N ASN A 64 11.63 -7.60 -6.58
CA ASN A 64 11.82 -6.44 -7.45
C ASN A 64 11.26 -5.17 -6.78
N PRO A 65 12.08 -4.13 -6.52
CA PRO A 65 11.67 -2.94 -5.77
C PRO A 65 10.56 -2.15 -6.45
N ILE A 66 10.54 -2.11 -7.78
CA ILE A 66 9.50 -1.43 -8.56
C ILE A 66 8.16 -2.16 -8.40
N SER A 67 8.17 -3.49 -8.50
CA SER A 67 6.97 -4.31 -8.32
C SER A 67 6.42 -4.23 -6.89
N GLU A 68 7.30 -4.20 -5.87
CA GLU A 68 6.89 -4.04 -4.48
C GLU A 68 6.29 -2.65 -4.22
N ALA A 69 6.88 -1.59 -4.77
CA ALA A 69 6.34 -0.23 -4.69
C ALA A 69 4.95 -0.13 -5.36
N GLN A 70 4.81 -0.69 -6.56
CA GLN A 70 3.53 -0.73 -7.27
C GLN A 70 2.48 -1.54 -6.50
N PHE A 71 2.87 -2.68 -5.94
CA PHE A 71 2.00 -3.50 -5.10
C PHE A 71 1.54 -2.72 -3.85
N PHE A 72 2.46 -2.04 -3.16
CA PHE A 72 2.13 -1.17 -2.03
C PHE A 72 1.10 -0.12 -2.42
N ILE A 73 1.41 0.71 -3.41
CA ILE A 73 0.54 1.83 -3.80
C ILE A 73 -0.81 1.37 -4.36
N SER A 74 -0.85 0.28 -5.11
CA SER A 74 -2.13 -0.25 -5.62
C SER A 74 -3.10 -0.68 -4.51
N ASN A 75 -2.57 -1.15 -3.37
CA ASN A 75 -3.37 -1.58 -2.22
C ASN A 75 -3.78 -0.41 -1.31
N ILE A 76 -3.06 0.73 -1.36
CA ILE A 76 -3.31 1.87 -0.48
C ILE A 76 -3.73 3.14 -1.21
N LYS A 77 -4.00 3.10 -2.51
CA LYS A 77 -4.27 4.28 -3.34
C LYS A 77 -5.31 5.25 -2.75
N ASN A 78 -6.30 4.72 -2.03
CA ASN A 78 -7.35 5.53 -1.40
C ASN A 78 -6.88 6.27 -0.14
N TYR A 79 -5.69 5.96 0.38
CA TYR A 79 -5.11 6.54 1.59
C TYR A 79 -3.94 7.49 1.29
N VAL A 80 -3.46 7.52 0.05
CA VAL A 80 -2.39 8.42 -0.38
C VAL A 80 -2.80 9.88 -0.15
N GLY A 81 -1.92 10.66 0.48
CA GLY A 81 -2.18 12.03 0.87
C GLY A 81 -2.97 12.20 2.18
N GLN A 82 -3.39 11.11 2.83
CA GLN A 82 -4.10 11.13 4.11
C GLN A 82 -3.24 10.66 5.30
N GLY A 83 -2.04 10.19 5.05
CA GLY A 83 -1.09 9.74 6.06
C GLY A 83 0.30 9.51 5.45
N LEU A 84 1.29 9.33 6.31
CA LEU A 84 2.66 9.07 5.86
C LEU A 84 2.74 7.73 5.13
N LEU A 85 3.61 7.67 4.13
CA LEU A 85 4.02 6.45 3.47
C LEU A 85 5.40 6.04 3.99
N ILE A 86 5.61 4.77 4.26
CA ILE A 86 6.84 4.29 4.90
C ILE A 86 7.34 3.02 4.18
N LEU A 87 8.62 2.97 3.89
CA LEU A 87 9.33 1.75 3.58
C LEU A 87 9.92 1.19 4.88
N ASP A 88 9.53 0.00 5.24
CA ASP A 88 10.08 -0.77 6.35
C ASP A 88 11.20 -1.67 5.79
N TRP A 89 12.45 -1.27 6.07
CA TRP A 89 13.66 -1.94 5.61
C TRP A 89 14.33 -2.70 6.74
N GLU A 90 14.04 -3.99 6.82
CA GLU A 90 14.57 -4.91 7.84
C GLU A 90 15.20 -6.15 7.21
N SER A 91 15.98 -6.89 8.02
CA SER A 91 16.70 -8.09 7.56
C SER A 91 15.80 -9.33 7.45
N TYR A 92 14.81 -9.44 8.33
CA TYR A 92 13.97 -10.64 8.39
C TYR A 92 13.11 -10.76 7.12
N GLN A 93 13.14 -11.90 6.45
CA GLN A 93 12.41 -12.17 5.21
C GLN A 93 12.66 -11.16 4.06
N ASN A 94 13.79 -10.47 4.07
CA ASN A 94 14.20 -9.53 3.03
C ASN A 94 15.36 -10.10 2.21
N ALA A 95 15.05 -10.62 1.03
CA ALA A 95 16.04 -11.26 0.15
C ALA A 95 17.10 -10.28 -0.41
N SER A 96 16.85 -8.99 -0.34
CA SER A 96 17.76 -7.92 -0.81
C SER A 96 18.48 -7.18 0.32
N TRP A 97 18.42 -7.71 1.55
CA TRP A 97 19.13 -7.09 2.68
C TRP A 97 20.61 -6.84 2.36
N GLY A 98 21.09 -5.63 2.61
CA GLY A 98 22.42 -5.19 2.25
C GLY A 98 22.54 -4.52 0.86
N ASN A 99 21.51 -4.59 0.03
CA ASN A 99 21.52 -3.94 -1.29
C ASN A 99 21.14 -2.45 -1.16
N THR A 100 22.13 -1.58 -1.22
CA THR A 100 21.97 -0.14 -1.08
C THR A 100 21.14 0.52 -2.20
N ASN A 101 20.94 -0.13 -3.33
CA ASN A 101 20.15 0.42 -4.44
C ASN A 101 18.68 0.05 -4.37
N TRP A 102 18.32 -0.97 -3.60
CA TRP A 102 16.96 -1.48 -3.56
C TRP A 102 15.99 -0.44 -2.99
N ALA A 103 16.30 0.09 -1.81
CA ALA A 103 15.48 1.12 -1.16
C ALA A 103 15.34 2.37 -2.04
N ARG A 104 16.44 2.81 -2.69
CA ARG A 104 16.41 3.95 -3.62
C ARG A 104 15.44 3.75 -4.78
N GLN A 105 15.44 2.57 -5.39
CA GLN A 105 14.52 2.26 -6.48
C GLN A 105 13.07 2.23 -6.02
N PHE A 106 12.81 1.62 -4.85
CA PHE A 106 11.48 1.58 -4.25
C PHE A 106 10.92 2.98 -3.97
N VAL A 107 11.68 3.84 -3.28
CA VAL A 107 11.20 5.19 -2.93
C VAL A 107 11.02 6.08 -4.15
N ASN A 108 11.86 5.93 -5.18
CA ASN A 108 11.68 6.63 -6.45
C ASN A 108 10.36 6.26 -7.12
N GLU A 109 10.02 4.97 -7.12
CA GLU A 109 8.78 4.49 -7.75
C GLU A 109 7.56 4.94 -6.92
N VAL A 110 7.62 4.87 -5.59
CA VAL A 110 6.55 5.43 -4.73
C VAL A 110 6.36 6.91 -5.02
N HIS A 111 7.43 7.70 -5.07
CA HIS A 111 7.34 9.12 -5.39
C HIS A 111 6.80 9.37 -6.81
N ARG A 112 7.24 8.61 -7.79
CA ARG A 112 6.73 8.69 -9.18
C ARG A 112 5.22 8.46 -9.24
N LEU A 113 4.70 7.51 -8.47
CA LEU A 113 3.28 7.13 -8.46
C LEU A 113 2.40 8.09 -7.65
N THR A 114 2.95 8.75 -6.63
CA THR A 114 2.15 9.46 -5.63
C THR A 114 2.52 10.95 -5.47
N GLY A 115 3.70 11.35 -5.92
CA GLY A 115 4.27 12.65 -5.59
C GLY A 115 4.77 12.78 -4.14
N VAL A 116 4.67 11.72 -3.33
CA VAL A 116 5.06 11.70 -1.92
C VAL A 116 6.36 10.92 -1.76
N TRP A 117 7.36 11.50 -1.09
CA TRP A 117 8.54 10.78 -0.65
C TRP A 117 8.23 10.01 0.63
N PRO A 118 8.40 8.67 0.65
CA PRO A 118 8.17 7.90 1.86
C PRO A 118 9.26 8.14 2.91
N LEU A 119 8.94 7.89 4.18
CA LEU A 119 9.94 7.72 5.21
C LEU A 119 10.60 6.34 5.07
N LEU A 120 11.81 6.24 5.60
CA LEU A 120 12.56 4.98 5.68
C LEU A 120 12.65 4.56 7.15
N TYR A 121 12.04 3.43 7.48
CA TYR A 121 12.27 2.75 8.74
C TYR A 121 13.42 1.76 8.60
N VAL A 122 14.38 1.84 9.51
CA VAL A 122 15.56 0.98 9.51
C VAL A 122 16.20 0.97 10.89
N GLN A 123 16.79 -0.15 11.30
CA GLN A 123 17.62 -0.23 12.49
C GLN A 123 18.87 0.68 12.36
N GLU A 124 19.33 1.29 13.47
CA GLU A 124 20.46 2.26 13.45
C GLU A 124 21.71 1.69 12.79
N SER A 125 22.06 0.44 13.06
CA SER A 125 23.27 -0.19 12.51
C SER A 125 23.22 -0.41 10.97
N ALA A 126 22.04 -0.25 10.36
CA ALA A 126 21.84 -0.47 8.94
C ALA A 126 21.44 0.81 8.17
N ILE A 127 21.49 1.99 8.78
CA ILE A 127 21.18 3.27 8.10
C ILE A 127 22.01 3.46 6.84
N TRP A 128 23.24 2.94 6.80
CA TRP A 128 24.11 3.01 5.64
C TRP A 128 23.50 2.37 4.37
N GLN A 129 22.59 1.40 4.52
CA GLN A 129 21.93 0.74 3.39
C GLN A 129 20.94 1.65 2.66
N VAL A 130 20.43 2.66 3.34
CA VAL A 130 19.45 3.62 2.81
C VAL A 130 20.01 5.04 2.68
N ALA A 131 21.32 5.19 2.85
CA ALA A 131 22.00 6.50 2.89
C ALA A 131 21.82 7.32 1.59
N ASN A 132 21.69 6.66 0.44
CA ASN A 132 21.46 7.33 -0.84
C ASN A 132 20.04 7.92 -1.01
N CYS A 133 19.17 7.70 -0.03
CA CYS A 133 17.82 8.28 0.02
C CYS A 133 17.77 9.55 0.91
N ALA A 134 18.84 9.91 1.61
CA ALA A 134 18.85 10.91 2.68
C ALA A 134 18.49 12.33 2.23
N ASN A 135 18.63 12.66 0.94
CA ASN A 135 18.28 13.98 0.42
C ASN A 135 16.78 14.18 0.20
N ASP A 136 16.04 13.09 0.03
CA ASP A 136 14.62 13.13 -0.38
C ASP A 136 13.68 12.61 0.71
N CYS A 137 14.13 11.59 1.46
CA CYS A 137 13.30 10.84 2.40
C CYS A 137 13.60 11.24 3.85
N GLY A 138 12.59 11.17 4.72
CA GLY A 138 12.79 11.23 6.16
C GLY A 138 13.24 9.88 6.73
N LEU A 139 13.88 9.91 7.91
CA LEU A 139 14.41 8.74 8.60
C LEU A 139 13.59 8.42 9.86
N TRP A 140 13.10 7.19 9.96
CA TRP A 140 12.55 6.62 11.18
C TRP A 140 13.47 5.47 11.65
N VAL A 141 14.18 5.71 12.72
CA VAL A 141 15.23 4.79 13.22
C VAL A 141 14.67 3.86 14.28
N ALA A 142 15.05 2.58 14.22
CA ALA A 142 14.87 1.66 15.33
C ALA A 142 16.15 1.52 16.14
N LYS A 143 16.06 1.81 17.43
CA LYS A 143 17.11 1.59 18.43
C LYS A 143 16.51 1.49 19.82
N TYR A 144 16.69 0.36 20.47
CA TYR A 144 16.08 0.05 21.76
C TYR A 144 17.11 0.14 22.88
N ALA A 145 16.75 0.73 24.00
CA ALA A 145 17.55 0.69 25.21
C ALA A 145 17.61 -0.74 25.78
N SER A 146 16.48 -1.45 25.68
CA SER A 146 16.29 -2.83 26.11
C SER A 146 14.99 -3.36 25.53
N MET A 147 14.91 -4.67 25.27
CA MET A 147 13.67 -5.34 24.90
C MET A 147 12.63 -5.38 26.03
N ASN A 148 13.05 -5.07 27.26
CA ASN A 148 12.16 -4.97 28.43
C ASN A 148 11.71 -3.53 28.73
N TRP A 149 12.08 -2.55 27.89
CA TRP A 149 11.64 -1.17 28.05
C TRP A 149 10.19 -1.05 27.57
N ASN A 150 9.25 -0.97 28.51
CA ASN A 150 7.81 -0.94 28.27
C ASN A 150 7.15 0.37 28.69
N SER A 151 7.88 1.47 28.64
CA SER A 151 7.46 2.80 29.10
C SER A 151 7.24 3.76 27.94
N TRP A 152 6.34 4.72 28.13
CA TRP A 152 6.20 5.90 27.28
C TRP A 152 7.28 6.95 27.51
N THR A 153 8.10 6.78 28.56
CA THR A 153 9.28 7.64 28.76
C THR A 153 10.33 7.28 27.70
N VAL A 154 10.73 8.26 26.91
CA VAL A 154 11.78 8.08 25.90
C VAL A 154 13.13 7.87 26.62
N PRO A 155 13.89 6.81 26.29
CA PRO A 155 15.17 6.57 26.93
C PRO A 155 16.20 7.64 26.56
N ASN A 156 17.08 7.98 27.50
CA ASN A 156 18.19 8.90 27.25
C ASN A 156 19.33 8.17 26.53
N MET A 157 19.32 8.21 25.20
CA MET A 157 20.31 7.55 24.34
C MET A 157 20.68 8.44 23.16
N ASN A 158 21.92 8.32 22.72
CA ASN A 158 22.30 8.87 21.42
C ASN A 158 21.80 7.96 20.31
N VAL A 159 21.13 8.55 19.32
CA VAL A 159 20.65 7.87 18.12
C VAL A 159 21.27 8.54 16.90
N SER A 160 21.94 7.77 16.06
CA SER A 160 22.59 8.28 14.86
C SER A 160 21.57 8.56 13.77
N SER A 161 21.74 9.64 13.05
CA SER A 161 21.01 9.95 11.80
C SER A 161 21.75 9.44 10.55
N GLY A 162 22.97 8.89 10.69
CA GLY A 162 23.79 8.48 9.55
C GLY A 162 24.01 9.62 8.55
N ALA A 163 23.64 9.36 7.29
CA ALA A 163 23.72 10.36 6.21
C ALA A 163 22.54 11.35 6.19
N PHE A 164 21.50 11.10 6.98
CA PHE A 164 20.33 11.97 7.01
C PHE A 164 20.62 13.22 7.85
N LYS A 165 20.05 14.34 7.42
CA LYS A 165 20.25 15.63 8.11
C LYS A 165 19.75 15.60 9.56
N PHE A 166 18.69 14.84 9.82
CA PHE A 166 18.08 14.66 11.15
C PHE A 166 17.24 13.38 11.15
N ILE A 167 16.89 12.91 12.35
CA ILE A 167 15.95 11.83 12.57
C ILE A 167 14.54 12.42 12.55
N THR A 168 13.64 11.84 11.72
CA THR A 168 12.22 12.23 11.67
C THR A 168 11.43 11.51 12.76
N GLY A 169 11.74 10.25 13.01
CA GLY A 169 11.14 9.43 14.06
C GLY A 169 12.13 8.44 14.65
N TRP A 170 11.90 8.06 15.89
CA TRP A 170 12.68 7.05 16.59
C TRP A 170 11.76 6.04 17.28
N GLN A 171 11.82 4.77 16.84
CA GLN A 171 11.20 3.67 17.55
C GLN A 171 12.16 3.22 18.65
N TYR A 172 11.74 3.42 19.89
CA TYR A 172 12.58 3.20 21.07
C TYR A 172 12.19 2.00 21.90
N THR A 173 11.05 1.34 21.57
CA THR A 173 10.65 0.03 22.13
C THR A 173 10.13 -0.89 21.03
N GLY A 174 10.28 -2.19 21.26
CA GLY A 174 9.81 -3.26 20.36
C GLY A 174 9.60 -4.57 21.11
N GLY A 175 9.41 -4.53 22.45
CA GLY A 175 9.24 -5.71 23.28
C GLY A 175 7.78 -6.10 23.50
N ASP A 176 7.01 -5.25 24.18
CA ASP A 176 5.58 -5.42 24.44
C ASP A 176 4.71 -4.80 23.34
N ILE A 177 4.93 -3.52 23.06
CA ILE A 177 4.37 -2.77 21.93
C ILE A 177 5.45 -1.88 21.33
N ASP A 178 5.31 -1.59 20.05
CA ASP A 178 6.21 -0.73 19.31
C ASP A 178 5.86 0.74 19.56
N ARG A 179 6.72 1.44 20.34
CA ARG A 179 6.54 2.87 20.65
C ARG A 179 7.59 3.71 19.95
N SER A 180 7.14 4.81 19.37
CA SER A 180 8.02 5.76 18.72
C SER A 180 7.75 7.19 19.18
N ILE A 181 8.78 8.02 19.08
CA ILE A 181 8.67 9.47 19.13
C ILE A 181 9.01 10.04 17.74
N PHE A 182 8.12 10.86 17.20
CA PHE A 182 8.35 11.62 15.97
C PHE A 182 8.66 13.07 16.33
N TYR A 183 9.72 13.60 15.74
CA TYR A 183 10.15 14.99 15.92
C TYR A 183 9.41 15.93 14.97
N LEU A 184 8.10 15.70 14.88
CA LEU A 184 7.14 16.44 14.07
C LEU A 184 5.97 16.87 14.95
N ASP A 185 5.35 17.98 14.61
CA ASP A 185 3.98 18.26 15.04
C ASP A 185 2.97 17.76 13.97
N GLU A 186 1.70 17.93 14.25
CA GLU A 186 0.63 17.48 13.33
C GLU A 186 0.74 18.14 11.95
N ALA A 187 1.10 19.43 11.89
CA ALA A 187 1.26 20.15 10.63
C ALA A 187 2.45 19.62 9.83
N GLY A 188 3.54 19.28 10.49
CA GLY A 188 4.71 18.62 9.88
C GLY A 188 4.36 17.22 9.35
N TRP A 189 3.57 16.47 10.12
CA TRP A 189 3.06 15.17 9.68
C TRP A 189 2.22 15.29 8.42
N ASP A 190 1.24 16.20 8.41
CA ASP A 190 0.35 16.42 7.27
C ASP A 190 1.11 16.91 6.03
N LYS A 191 2.13 17.77 6.23
CA LYS A 191 2.99 18.23 5.14
C LYS A 191 3.81 17.11 4.50
N LEU A 192 4.29 16.15 5.27
CA LEU A 192 4.99 14.97 4.75
C LEU A 192 4.03 13.99 4.08
N ALA A 193 2.83 13.84 4.61
CA ALA A 193 1.79 12.99 4.04
C ALA A 193 1.28 13.53 2.69
N ASN A 194 1.23 14.86 2.56
CA ASN A 194 0.73 15.54 1.36
C ASN A 194 1.52 16.82 1.06
N PRO A 195 2.75 16.70 0.52
CA PRO A 195 3.65 17.84 0.32
C PRO A 195 3.13 18.90 -0.65
N ALA A 196 2.27 18.53 -1.58
CA ALA A 196 1.68 19.47 -2.55
C ALA A 196 0.57 20.33 -1.94
N GLY A 197 0.14 20.06 -0.70
CA GLY A 197 -1.07 20.66 -0.13
C GLY A 197 -2.32 20.33 -0.98
N ALA A 198 -2.17 19.39 -1.90
CA ALA A 198 -3.25 18.96 -2.73
C ALA A 198 -4.31 18.36 -1.80
N THR A 199 -5.46 19.01 -1.72
CA THR A 199 -6.69 18.25 -1.48
C THR A 199 -6.55 16.99 -2.31
N THR A 200 -6.66 15.81 -1.68
CA THR A 200 -6.77 14.48 -2.34
C THR A 200 -7.13 14.69 -3.79
N PRO A 201 -6.45 14.10 -4.80
CA PRO A 201 -6.93 14.23 -6.15
C PRO A 201 -8.41 13.87 -6.06
N LYS A 202 -9.24 14.89 -6.04
CA LYS A 202 -10.68 14.74 -6.20
C LYS A 202 -10.72 14.15 -7.60
N ILE A 203 -10.89 12.84 -7.68
CA ILE A 203 -11.37 12.26 -8.92
C ILE A 203 -12.64 13.05 -9.13
N GLU A 204 -12.55 14.10 -9.96
CA GLU A 204 -13.74 14.83 -10.38
C GLU A 204 -14.67 13.76 -10.91
N ALA A 205 -15.77 13.60 -10.21
CA ALA A 205 -16.89 12.88 -10.80
C ALA A 205 -17.07 13.50 -12.20
N PRO A 206 -17.09 12.71 -13.26
CA PRO A 206 -17.22 13.25 -14.61
C PRO A 206 -18.39 14.21 -14.58
N LYS A 207 -18.16 15.48 -14.97
CA LYS A 207 -19.23 16.46 -15.17
C LYS A 207 -20.32 15.76 -15.98
N PRO A 208 -21.60 15.89 -15.62
CA PRO A 208 -22.65 15.34 -16.43
C PRO A 208 -22.53 15.96 -17.83
N ASN A 209 -22.19 15.13 -18.79
CA ASN A 209 -22.17 15.50 -20.20
C ASN A 209 -23.59 15.86 -20.59
N PRO A 210 -23.83 16.93 -21.37
CA PRO A 210 -25.18 17.27 -21.84
C PRO A 210 -25.74 16.05 -22.57
N THR A 211 -27.00 15.76 -22.27
CA THR A 211 -27.79 14.64 -22.82
C THR A 211 -27.59 14.52 -24.33
N PRO A 212 -27.02 13.46 -24.86
CA PRO A 212 -26.92 13.27 -26.30
C PRO A 212 -28.24 12.75 -26.85
N THR A 213 -28.67 13.40 -27.93
CA THR A 213 -29.69 12.88 -28.84
C THR A 213 -29.32 11.46 -29.31
N PRO A 214 -30.26 10.53 -29.45
CA PRO A 214 -29.96 9.15 -29.76
C PRO A 214 -29.40 8.99 -31.17
N VAL A 215 -28.10 8.74 -31.27
CA VAL A 215 -27.44 8.26 -32.48
C VAL A 215 -26.92 6.85 -32.17
N ASN A 216 -27.29 5.90 -33.00
CA ASN A 216 -26.94 4.49 -32.91
C ASN A 216 -25.41 4.34 -32.90
N PRO A 217 -24.76 3.80 -31.85
CA PRO A 217 -23.30 3.79 -31.78
C PRO A 217 -22.71 2.56 -32.46
N ALA A 218 -21.76 2.83 -33.33
CA ALA A 218 -20.74 1.84 -33.68
C ALA A 218 -19.88 1.51 -32.42
N PRO A 219 -19.34 0.31 -32.25
CA PRO A 219 -18.61 -0.09 -31.05
C PRO A 219 -17.30 0.68 -30.92
N SER A 220 -17.24 1.65 -30.00
CA SER A 220 -16.00 2.29 -29.61
C SER A 220 -15.38 1.48 -28.47
N THR A 221 -14.32 0.75 -28.76
CA THR A 221 -13.48 0.10 -27.73
C THR A 221 -12.63 1.18 -27.06
N SER A 222 -13.09 1.77 -25.97
CA SER A 222 -12.21 2.58 -25.14
C SER A 222 -11.23 1.67 -24.43
N ASN A 223 -9.95 2.03 -24.46
CA ASN A 223 -8.90 1.31 -23.76
C ASN A 223 -8.07 2.30 -22.94
N TRP A 224 -7.52 1.82 -21.83
CA TRP A 224 -6.62 2.57 -20.98
C TRP A 224 -5.47 1.69 -20.50
N VAL A 225 -4.41 2.32 -20.05
CA VAL A 225 -3.32 1.65 -19.35
C VAL A 225 -3.46 1.99 -17.87
N ASP A 226 -3.48 0.98 -17.02
CA ASP A 226 -3.55 1.19 -15.58
C ASP A 226 -2.20 1.61 -15.00
N ALA A 227 -2.15 1.86 -13.69
CA ALA A 227 -0.94 2.28 -13.00
C ALA A 227 0.18 1.21 -13.00
N LEU A 228 -0.15 -0.05 -13.31
CA LEU A 228 0.79 -1.16 -13.44
C LEU A 228 1.36 -1.30 -14.86
N GLY A 229 0.89 -0.47 -15.79
CA GLY A 229 1.26 -0.56 -17.19
C GLY A 229 0.44 -1.59 -17.98
N ASP A 230 -0.56 -2.21 -17.36
CA ASP A 230 -1.40 -3.19 -18.00
C ASP A 230 -2.50 -2.52 -18.82
N ARG A 231 -2.64 -2.95 -20.07
CA ARG A 231 -3.66 -2.40 -20.97
C ARG A 231 -4.99 -3.08 -20.75
N TRP A 232 -6.00 -2.27 -20.43
CA TRP A 232 -7.38 -2.69 -20.22
C TRP A 232 -8.26 -2.25 -21.39
N PHE A 233 -9.25 -3.07 -21.69
CA PHE A 233 -10.24 -2.81 -22.71
C PHE A 233 -11.62 -2.83 -22.07
N GLU A 234 -12.41 -1.78 -22.28
CA GLU A 234 -13.80 -1.76 -21.84
C GLU A 234 -14.62 -2.81 -22.60
N GLU A 235 -15.20 -3.70 -21.85
CA GLU A 235 -16.14 -4.70 -22.37
C GLU A 235 -17.05 -5.14 -21.22
N LYS A 236 -18.33 -4.90 -21.37
CA LYS A 236 -19.34 -5.35 -20.39
C LYS A 236 -19.91 -6.70 -20.81
N GLY A 237 -19.86 -7.66 -19.90
CA GLY A 237 -20.34 -8.97 -20.18
C GLY A 237 -20.61 -9.80 -18.94
N THR A 238 -20.94 -11.05 -19.18
CA THR A 238 -21.16 -12.05 -18.15
C THR A 238 -20.27 -13.24 -18.44
N PHE A 239 -19.51 -13.67 -17.44
CA PHE A 239 -18.67 -14.87 -17.48
C PHE A 239 -19.22 -15.89 -16.49
N ILE A 240 -19.35 -17.14 -16.92
CA ILE A 240 -19.76 -18.28 -16.08
C ILE A 240 -18.60 -19.24 -15.98
N SER A 241 -18.04 -19.40 -14.77
CA SER A 241 -16.90 -20.29 -14.53
C SER A 241 -17.27 -21.76 -14.75
N ASN A 242 -16.39 -22.55 -15.36
CA ASN A 242 -16.54 -24.00 -15.49
C ASN A 242 -15.75 -24.80 -14.44
N CYS A 243 -14.93 -24.11 -13.63
CA CYS A 243 -14.15 -24.68 -12.55
C CYS A 243 -14.11 -23.70 -11.36
N ALA A 244 -13.53 -24.13 -10.25
CA ALA A 244 -13.29 -23.23 -9.12
C ALA A 244 -12.18 -22.23 -9.47
N LEU A 245 -12.43 -20.93 -9.28
CA LEU A 245 -11.50 -19.85 -9.60
C LEU A 245 -11.29 -18.92 -8.43
N HIS A 246 -10.13 -18.32 -8.36
CA HIS A 246 -9.82 -17.30 -7.39
C HIS A 246 -10.27 -15.92 -7.88
N LEU A 247 -11.23 -15.30 -7.19
CA LEU A 247 -11.51 -13.88 -7.30
C LEU A 247 -10.53 -13.13 -6.41
N ARG A 248 -9.84 -12.13 -6.96
CA ARG A 248 -8.69 -11.48 -6.31
C ARG A 248 -8.86 -9.97 -6.26
N TRP A 249 -8.10 -9.32 -5.38
CA TRP A 249 -8.05 -7.85 -5.29
C TRP A 249 -7.21 -7.18 -6.39
N GLY A 250 -6.39 -7.92 -7.11
CA GLY A 250 -5.61 -7.44 -8.25
C GLY A 250 -5.54 -8.48 -9.35
N ALA A 251 -5.32 -8.05 -10.59
CA ALA A 251 -5.27 -8.89 -11.78
C ALA A 251 -3.91 -9.62 -11.90
N THR A 252 -3.52 -10.34 -10.87
CA THR A 252 -2.31 -11.18 -10.84
C THR A 252 -2.52 -12.39 -9.95
N VAL A 253 -1.87 -13.50 -10.27
CA VAL A 253 -1.95 -14.74 -9.49
C VAL A 253 -1.41 -14.58 -8.06
N ASN A 254 -0.57 -13.58 -7.84
CA ASN A 254 0.02 -13.27 -6.54
C ASN A 254 -0.81 -12.30 -5.70
N SER A 255 -1.89 -11.73 -6.25
CA SER A 255 -2.78 -10.86 -5.48
C SER A 255 -3.61 -11.65 -4.47
N SER A 256 -3.93 -11.03 -3.34
CA SER A 256 -4.75 -11.63 -2.30
C SER A 256 -6.11 -12.06 -2.84
N VAL A 257 -6.58 -13.22 -2.35
CA VAL A 257 -7.85 -13.82 -2.76
C VAL A 257 -8.98 -13.17 -1.95
N ILE A 258 -9.99 -12.67 -2.68
CA ILE A 258 -11.25 -12.20 -2.08
C ILE A 258 -12.11 -13.41 -1.70
N ALA A 259 -12.23 -14.35 -2.65
CA ALA A 259 -13.02 -15.57 -2.51
C ALA A 259 -12.57 -16.62 -3.53
N VAL A 260 -12.80 -17.88 -3.21
CA VAL A 260 -12.81 -18.96 -4.20
C VAL A 260 -14.24 -19.10 -4.70
N VAL A 261 -14.46 -18.82 -5.97
CA VAL A 261 -15.78 -18.96 -6.60
C VAL A 261 -15.90 -20.36 -7.21
N PRO A 262 -16.97 -21.11 -6.89
CA PRO A 262 -17.17 -22.46 -7.44
C PRO A 262 -17.52 -22.43 -8.93
N ALA A 263 -17.41 -23.56 -9.59
CA ALA A 263 -17.94 -23.77 -10.94
C ALA A 263 -19.42 -23.35 -11.01
N GLY A 264 -19.83 -22.77 -12.13
CA GLY A 264 -21.17 -22.24 -12.33
C GLY A 264 -21.41 -20.84 -11.79
N THR A 265 -20.41 -20.21 -11.13
CA THR A 265 -20.55 -18.85 -10.64
C THR A 265 -20.68 -17.86 -11.78
N VAL A 266 -21.70 -17.01 -11.71
CA VAL A 266 -21.96 -15.94 -12.68
C VAL A 266 -21.25 -14.66 -12.25
N ILE A 267 -20.35 -14.16 -13.08
CA ILE A 267 -19.55 -12.97 -12.83
C ILE A 267 -19.84 -11.92 -13.90
N LYS A 268 -20.37 -10.78 -13.48
CA LYS A 268 -20.54 -9.61 -14.35
C LYS A 268 -19.23 -8.83 -14.34
N TYR A 269 -18.71 -8.49 -15.52
CA TYR A 269 -17.48 -7.71 -15.68
C TYR A 269 -17.70 -6.47 -16.56
N ASP A 270 -16.82 -5.51 -16.44
CA ASP A 270 -16.87 -4.24 -17.18
C ASP A 270 -15.60 -3.97 -18.00
N ALA A 271 -14.59 -4.80 -17.86
CA ALA A 271 -13.34 -4.69 -18.60
C ALA A 271 -12.53 -6.00 -18.57
N TYR A 272 -11.64 -6.14 -19.54
CA TYR A 272 -10.65 -7.21 -19.54
C TYR A 272 -9.24 -6.69 -19.85
N SER A 273 -8.23 -7.46 -19.44
CA SER A 273 -6.83 -7.23 -19.75
C SER A 273 -6.13 -8.55 -20.03
N ARG A 274 -5.08 -8.52 -20.86
CA ARG A 274 -4.25 -9.69 -21.17
C ARG A 274 -2.82 -9.43 -20.73
N HIS A 275 -2.43 -9.97 -19.59
CA HIS A 275 -1.09 -9.83 -19.02
C HIS A 275 -0.79 -10.95 -18.01
N GLY A 276 0.49 -11.10 -17.62
CA GLY A 276 0.91 -12.08 -16.63
C GLY A 276 0.54 -13.53 -16.95
N GLY A 277 0.42 -13.88 -18.23
CA GLY A 277 0.06 -15.23 -18.68
C GLY A 277 -1.44 -15.55 -18.66
N TYR A 278 -2.31 -14.59 -18.34
CA TYR A 278 -3.75 -14.76 -18.24
C TYR A 278 -4.54 -13.66 -18.96
N VAL A 279 -5.79 -13.96 -19.27
CA VAL A 279 -6.81 -12.95 -19.56
C VAL A 279 -7.61 -12.73 -18.28
N TRP A 280 -7.60 -11.50 -17.79
CA TRP A 280 -8.25 -11.07 -16.56
C TRP A 280 -9.54 -10.33 -16.86
N LEU A 281 -10.59 -10.62 -16.10
CA LEU A 281 -11.82 -9.83 -16.08
C LEU A 281 -11.84 -8.94 -14.84
N ARG A 282 -12.33 -7.73 -14.99
CA ARG A 282 -12.54 -6.78 -13.89
C ARG A 282 -14.02 -6.80 -13.49
N GLN A 283 -14.29 -7.20 -12.26
CA GLN A 283 -15.64 -7.22 -11.68
C GLN A 283 -15.84 -5.97 -10.83
N PRO A 284 -16.79 -5.07 -11.19
CA PRO A 284 -17.19 -3.99 -10.30
C PRO A 284 -17.81 -4.53 -9.00
N ARG A 285 -17.38 -3.96 -7.88
CA ARG A 285 -17.93 -4.25 -6.55
C ARG A 285 -18.63 -3.01 -6.00
N GLY A 286 -19.51 -3.16 -5.04
CA GLY A 286 -20.04 -2.02 -4.29
C GLY A 286 -18.91 -1.15 -3.74
N ASN A 287 -19.11 0.11 -3.49
CA ASN A 287 -18.13 1.07 -2.95
C ASN A 287 -16.97 1.48 -3.88
N GLY A 288 -17.09 1.30 -5.19
CA GLY A 288 -16.05 1.70 -6.16
C GLY A 288 -14.82 0.81 -6.23
N GLN A 289 -14.83 -0.35 -5.57
CA GLN A 289 -13.78 -1.35 -5.66
C GLN A 289 -14.00 -2.31 -6.82
N TYR A 290 -12.95 -3.07 -7.17
CA TYR A 290 -12.98 -4.10 -8.18
C TYR A 290 -12.44 -5.42 -7.65
N GLY A 291 -13.02 -6.52 -8.11
CA GLY A 291 -12.42 -7.85 -8.05
C GLY A 291 -11.87 -8.24 -9.42
N TYR A 292 -10.91 -9.15 -9.44
CA TYR A 292 -10.28 -9.61 -10.67
C TYR A 292 -10.27 -11.13 -10.69
N ILE A 293 -10.60 -11.71 -11.86
CA ILE A 293 -10.63 -13.15 -12.05
C ILE A 293 -9.97 -13.52 -13.38
N ALA A 294 -9.10 -14.52 -13.36
CA ALA A 294 -8.55 -15.08 -14.58
C ALA A 294 -9.66 -15.90 -15.28
N CYS A 295 -9.99 -15.54 -16.50
CA CYS A 295 -11.02 -16.23 -17.27
C CYS A 295 -10.44 -17.15 -18.35
N ARG A 296 -9.14 -17.03 -18.65
CA ARG A 296 -8.46 -17.75 -19.73
C ARG A 296 -6.95 -17.77 -19.50
N ASP A 297 -6.29 -18.86 -19.82
CA ASP A 297 -4.83 -18.88 -20.01
C ASP A 297 -4.47 -18.14 -21.31
N ALA A 298 -3.58 -17.17 -21.22
CA ALA A 298 -3.23 -16.34 -22.37
C ALA A 298 -2.26 -17.00 -23.35
N ASN A 299 -1.57 -18.09 -22.94
CA ASN A 299 -0.60 -18.80 -23.76
C ASN A 299 -1.25 -19.96 -24.52
N THR A 300 -2.08 -20.74 -23.82
CA THR A 300 -2.78 -21.90 -24.42
C THR A 300 -4.14 -21.53 -25.01
N ASN A 301 -4.66 -20.37 -24.67
CA ASN A 301 -6.01 -19.90 -25.01
C ASN A 301 -7.13 -20.74 -24.37
N GLU A 302 -6.83 -21.60 -23.41
CA GLU A 302 -7.79 -22.40 -22.67
C GLU A 302 -8.70 -21.50 -21.82
N ALA A 303 -10.01 -21.62 -22.01
CA ALA A 303 -11.00 -20.83 -21.26
C ALA A 303 -11.43 -21.57 -19.97
N PHE A 304 -11.52 -20.81 -18.88
CA PHE A 304 -11.95 -21.30 -17.57
C PHE A 304 -13.47 -21.12 -17.36
N GLY A 305 -14.20 -20.83 -18.42
CA GLY A 305 -15.64 -20.63 -18.41
C GLY A 305 -16.19 -20.20 -19.76
N THR A 306 -17.45 -19.78 -19.76
CA THR A 306 -18.18 -19.34 -20.96
C THR A 306 -18.63 -17.90 -20.81
N PHE A 307 -18.71 -17.17 -21.92
CA PHE A 307 -19.19 -15.80 -21.99
C PHE A 307 -20.62 -15.74 -22.51
N LYS A 308 -21.40 -14.78 -22.00
CA LYS A 308 -22.76 -14.46 -22.45
C LYS A 308 -22.92 -12.98 -22.67
#